data_a0a4ae98f07ec479b2cd6f6c30959a89
#
_entry.id   a0a4ae98f07ec479b2cd6f6c30959a89
#
_cell.length_a   1.000
_cell.length_b   1.000
_cell.length_c   1.000
_cell.angle_alpha   90.00
_cell.angle_beta   90.00
_cell.angle_gamma   90.00
#
_symmetry.space_group_name_H-M   'P 1'
#
loop_
_entity.id
_entity.type
_entity.pdbx_description
1 polymer ?
#
loop_
_entity_poly.entity_id
_entity_poly.type
_entity_poly.pdbx_seq_one_letter_code
_entity_poly.pdbx_strand_id
1 'polypeptide(L)'
;MNSPWKNTRKALKDFINVLTCNKCGNKPESAMTYTNCGHFFCKQCVGNDSVCIKCNTPVQPIEICNDHMIESLTSYCSSIAEIIQEKDVWITNSDALNATFISTVSLNLGSKANSKKQHFIPKRNINKQNAKGETLLHTACAKNQEDYVRTLLAAGANPNTKDNADWTPLQEAVNYGFTNICQLLLECGASPNVPGRENRTALHDAAMNNRVAEAKLLLKYSAKRDVYDNQGRKPIDYSKPFKEMWDILKEENDLNGTSEKIVHLNCTLDQSFLITQSPFVIFASNLKEDNKKCLNQMALKHKIKVTSAFRSSVTHVIVEANSQNVTKLSYDVMMAFLRGNWILNSEWIHLAMDLDDLLTMDLELFEISGAPVEGIPKKARENAQNQNPRLFDQCHFYFALQPKETYYISEVQLTVESLIRLVNEGSGTVLSREPNPEDIKREEQTIPFHIANQPSHPLYKCTYYIIYVPGRDEPRVKYNMPHIKTLPLMWLIECIEKFTLINPSYLGLL
;
A
#
# COMPACT_ATOMS: atom_id res chain seq x y z
N MET A 1 -19.41 -13.66 40.94
CA MET A 1 -18.87 -12.28 41.01
C MET A 1 -17.72 -12.21 40.02
N ASN A 2 -17.87 -11.44 38.95
CA ASN A 2 -16.77 -11.28 37.97
C ASN A 2 -15.70 -10.39 38.62
N SER A 3 -14.49 -10.95 38.80
CA SER A 3 -13.33 -10.17 39.27
C SER A 3 -13.09 -9.00 38.30
N PRO A 4 -12.94 -7.75 38.79
CA PRO A 4 -12.82 -6.56 37.94
C PRO A 4 -11.59 -6.59 36.99
N TRP A 5 -10.66 -7.49 37.17
CA TRP A 5 -9.41 -7.57 36.39
C TRP A 5 -9.28 -8.85 35.53
N LYS A 6 -10.38 -9.57 35.27
CA LYS A 6 -10.33 -10.86 34.55
C LYS A 6 -9.64 -10.76 33.17
N ASN A 7 -10.03 -9.77 32.37
CA ASN A 7 -9.47 -9.57 31.04
C ASN A 7 -8.01 -9.07 31.10
N THR A 8 -7.71 -8.19 32.04
CA THR A 8 -6.34 -7.68 32.27
C THR A 8 -5.41 -8.80 32.69
N ARG A 9 -5.85 -9.72 33.56
CA ARG A 9 -5.07 -10.89 33.97
C ARG A 9 -4.78 -11.82 32.81
N LYS A 10 -5.77 -12.08 31.96
CA LYS A 10 -5.59 -12.90 30.77
C LYS A 10 -4.59 -12.25 29.81
N ALA A 11 -4.78 -10.97 29.47
CA ALA A 11 -3.88 -10.23 28.61
C ALA A 11 -2.44 -10.18 29.14
N LEU A 12 -2.28 -9.97 30.47
CA LEU A 12 -0.97 -9.98 31.11
C LEU A 12 -0.27 -11.35 31.00
N LYS A 13 -1.01 -12.46 31.23
CA LYS A 13 -0.46 -13.80 31.09
C LYS A 13 -0.06 -14.12 29.64
N ASP A 14 -0.90 -13.76 28.70
CA ASP A 14 -0.59 -13.95 27.27
C ASP A 14 0.66 -13.15 26.86
N PHE A 15 0.81 -11.92 27.36
CA PHE A 15 1.97 -11.09 27.09
C PHE A 15 3.24 -11.59 27.76
N ILE A 16 3.15 -12.04 29.03
CA ILE A 16 4.27 -12.65 29.77
C ILE A 16 4.79 -13.91 29.07
N ASN A 17 3.91 -14.75 28.51
CA ASN A 17 4.31 -15.94 27.76
C ASN A 17 5.20 -15.60 26.56
N VAL A 18 5.01 -14.44 25.94
CA VAL A 18 5.86 -13.96 24.84
C VAL A 18 7.21 -13.46 25.37
N LEU A 19 7.26 -12.93 26.58
CA LEU A 19 8.46 -12.36 27.22
C LEU A 19 9.29 -13.36 28.01
N THR A 20 8.98 -14.65 28.00
CA THR A 20 9.76 -15.68 28.68
C THR A 20 11.01 -16.06 27.88
N CYS A 21 12.08 -16.41 28.58
CA CYS A 21 13.31 -16.89 27.95
C CYS A 21 13.03 -18.08 27.03
N ASN A 22 13.48 -18.00 25.79
CA ASN A 22 13.23 -19.04 24.78
C ASN A 22 13.89 -20.42 25.07
N LYS A 23 14.77 -20.52 26.09
CA LYS A 23 15.42 -21.79 26.51
C LYS A 23 14.84 -22.34 27.82
N CYS A 24 14.74 -21.52 28.86
CA CYS A 24 14.29 -22.02 30.17
C CYS A 24 12.81 -21.71 30.48
N GLY A 25 12.12 -20.92 29.66
CA GLY A 25 10.72 -20.55 29.87
C GLY A 25 10.45 -19.63 31.05
N ASN A 26 11.47 -19.16 31.75
CA ASN A 26 11.34 -18.29 32.92
C ASN A 26 11.47 -16.82 32.51
N LYS A 27 11.20 -15.93 33.50
CA LYS A 27 11.53 -14.50 33.37
C LYS A 27 12.99 -14.35 32.98
N PRO A 28 13.33 -13.63 31.89
CA PRO A 28 14.72 -13.48 31.48
C PRO A 28 15.47 -12.58 32.47
N GLU A 29 16.54 -13.11 33.03
CA GLU A 29 17.51 -12.36 33.81
C GLU A 29 18.64 -11.89 32.88
N SER A 30 18.89 -10.59 32.82
CA SER A 30 19.82 -9.96 31.88
C SER A 30 19.58 -10.48 30.47
N ALA A 31 18.47 -10.03 29.86
CA ALA A 31 18.03 -10.51 28.55
C ALA A 31 19.08 -10.26 27.46
N MET A 32 19.42 -11.30 26.73
CA MET A 32 20.36 -11.29 25.61
C MET A 32 19.62 -11.66 24.34
N THR A 33 19.67 -10.80 23.33
CA THR A 33 19.00 -11.02 22.04
C THR A 33 20.01 -11.33 20.94
N TYR A 34 19.69 -12.31 20.12
CA TYR A 34 20.41 -12.62 18.88
C TYR A 34 19.91 -11.69 17.78
N THR A 35 20.72 -10.72 17.37
CA THR A 35 20.34 -9.68 16.41
C THR A 35 19.92 -10.22 15.05
N ASN A 36 20.39 -11.40 14.66
CA ASN A 36 20.07 -12.03 13.38
C ASN A 36 18.69 -12.69 13.31
N CYS A 37 18.10 -13.06 14.45
CA CYS A 37 16.83 -13.78 14.47
C CYS A 37 15.83 -13.24 15.50
N GLY A 38 16.19 -12.23 16.30
CA GLY A 38 15.33 -11.61 17.31
C GLY A 38 14.93 -12.49 18.50
N HIS A 39 15.47 -13.72 18.60
CA HIS A 39 15.19 -14.57 19.75
C HIS A 39 16.05 -14.16 20.94
N PHE A 40 15.43 -14.09 22.12
CA PHE A 40 16.13 -13.67 23.34
C PHE A 40 16.15 -14.77 24.39
N PHE A 41 17.16 -14.73 25.24
CA PHE A 41 17.47 -15.70 26.25
C PHE A 41 18.01 -15.02 27.53
N CYS A 42 17.95 -15.67 28.66
CA CYS A 42 18.72 -15.21 29.81
C CYS A 42 20.23 -15.25 29.48
N LYS A 43 21.00 -14.36 30.07
CA LYS A 43 22.46 -14.36 29.93
C LYS A 43 23.09 -15.71 30.26
N GLN A 44 22.56 -16.42 31.24
CA GLN A 44 23.00 -17.78 31.63
C GLN A 44 22.55 -18.87 30.65
N CYS A 45 21.50 -18.62 29.86
CA CYS A 45 20.96 -19.53 28.88
C CYS A 45 21.59 -19.38 27.49
N VAL A 46 22.24 -18.24 27.22
CA VAL A 46 23.06 -18.01 26.04
C VAL A 46 24.31 -18.88 26.20
N GLY A 47 24.41 -19.93 25.39
CA GLY A 47 25.61 -20.78 25.32
C GLY A 47 26.64 -20.24 24.34
N ASN A 48 27.78 -20.96 24.20
CA ASN A 48 28.76 -20.71 23.14
C ASN A 48 28.35 -21.36 21.81
N ASP A 49 27.05 -21.56 21.62
CA ASP A 49 26.53 -22.26 20.44
C ASP A 49 26.62 -21.30 19.23
N SER A 50 27.09 -21.82 18.11
CA SER A 50 27.19 -21.07 16.83
C SER A 50 25.84 -20.94 16.12
N VAL A 51 24.74 -21.37 16.73
CA VAL A 51 23.38 -21.32 16.16
C VAL A 51 22.35 -20.99 17.26
N CYS A 52 21.30 -20.29 16.87
CA CYS A 52 20.17 -20.02 17.76
C CYS A 52 19.43 -21.33 18.09
N ILE A 53 19.28 -21.63 19.37
CA ILE A 53 18.64 -22.87 19.86
C ILE A 53 17.17 -23.01 19.40
N LYS A 54 16.49 -21.89 19.15
CA LYS A 54 15.07 -21.86 18.76
C LYS A 54 14.82 -22.02 17.26
N CYS A 55 15.67 -21.42 16.42
CA CYS A 55 15.45 -21.36 14.95
C CYS A 55 16.63 -21.87 14.13
N ASN A 56 17.70 -22.36 14.76
CA ASN A 56 18.92 -22.84 14.13
C ASN A 56 19.63 -21.82 13.21
N THR A 57 19.31 -20.54 13.34
CA THR A 57 20.01 -19.47 12.61
C THR A 57 21.46 -19.40 13.10
N PRO A 58 22.47 -19.38 12.21
CA PRO A 58 23.86 -19.18 12.60
C PRO A 58 24.03 -17.84 13.32
N VAL A 59 24.77 -17.85 14.43
CA VAL A 59 25.00 -16.67 15.28
C VAL A 59 26.49 -16.54 15.53
N GLN A 60 27.01 -15.31 15.36
CA GLN A 60 28.37 -14.99 15.77
C GLN A 60 28.34 -14.29 17.14
N PRO A 61 29.40 -14.42 17.98
CA PRO A 61 29.44 -13.81 19.31
C PRO A 61 29.20 -12.29 19.32
N ILE A 62 29.56 -11.59 18.23
CA ILE A 62 29.36 -10.15 18.07
C ILE A 62 27.89 -9.77 17.80
N GLU A 63 27.04 -10.74 17.48
CA GLU A 63 25.62 -10.57 17.14
C GLU A 63 24.70 -10.81 18.35
N ILE A 64 25.28 -10.94 19.53
CA ILE A 64 24.59 -11.13 20.81
C ILE A 64 24.69 -9.83 21.58
N CYS A 65 23.57 -9.18 21.85
CA CYS A 65 23.53 -7.92 22.58
C CYS A 65 22.58 -7.96 23.80
N ASN A 66 22.85 -7.12 24.78
CA ASN A 66 21.92 -6.90 25.88
C ASN A 66 20.63 -6.24 25.36
N ASP A 67 19.49 -6.76 25.77
CA ASP A 67 18.19 -6.24 25.37
C ASP A 67 17.49 -5.51 26.52
N HIS A 68 17.79 -4.22 26.67
CA HIS A 68 17.20 -3.39 27.69
C HIS A 68 15.68 -3.18 27.51
N MET A 69 15.16 -3.35 26.28
CA MET A 69 13.73 -3.26 26.02
C MET A 69 13.00 -4.44 26.64
N ILE A 70 13.50 -5.66 26.46
CA ILE A 70 12.94 -6.87 27.09
C ILE A 70 13.03 -6.76 28.62
N GLU A 71 14.13 -6.26 29.16
CA GLU A 71 14.29 -6.03 30.60
C GLU A 71 13.25 -5.02 31.12
N SER A 72 13.04 -3.91 30.42
CA SER A 72 12.04 -2.91 30.77
C SER A 72 10.62 -3.48 30.72
N LEU A 73 10.27 -4.20 29.65
CA LEU A 73 8.96 -4.82 29.48
C LEU A 73 8.68 -5.86 30.59
N THR A 74 9.66 -6.69 30.93
CA THR A 74 9.51 -7.67 32.04
C THR A 74 9.35 -6.99 33.39
N SER A 75 9.99 -5.85 33.61
CA SER A 75 9.82 -5.02 34.80
C SER A 75 8.39 -4.44 34.87
N TYR A 76 7.89 -3.86 33.80
CA TYR A 76 6.52 -3.34 33.73
C TYR A 76 5.47 -4.44 33.96
N CYS A 77 5.65 -5.64 33.38
CA CYS A 77 4.76 -6.76 33.62
C CYS A 77 4.73 -7.15 35.11
N SER A 78 5.87 -7.15 35.78
CA SER A 78 5.96 -7.43 37.22
C SER A 78 5.21 -6.38 38.03
N SER A 79 5.38 -5.08 37.72
CA SER A 79 4.67 -3.98 38.41
C SER A 79 3.15 -4.06 38.20
N ILE A 80 2.69 -4.40 36.99
CA ILE A 80 1.26 -4.61 36.71
C ILE A 80 0.73 -5.80 37.51
N ALA A 81 1.48 -6.91 37.57
CA ALA A 81 1.11 -8.09 38.38
C ALA A 81 0.93 -7.76 39.86
N GLU A 82 1.80 -6.94 40.44
CA GLU A 82 1.69 -6.46 41.80
C GLU A 82 0.41 -5.63 42.02
N ILE A 83 0.10 -4.70 41.09
CA ILE A 83 -1.09 -3.85 41.16
C ILE A 83 -2.38 -4.68 41.14
N ILE A 84 -2.45 -5.73 40.29
CA ILE A 84 -3.63 -6.60 40.18
C ILE A 84 -3.61 -7.76 41.18
N GLN A 85 -2.64 -7.80 42.08
CA GLN A 85 -2.43 -8.82 43.13
C GLN A 85 -2.37 -10.27 42.55
N GLU A 86 -1.74 -10.44 41.37
CA GLU A 86 -1.50 -11.75 40.78
C GLU A 86 -0.13 -12.26 41.22
N LYS A 87 -0.11 -13.37 41.96
CA LYS A 87 1.12 -14.02 42.38
C LYS A 87 1.60 -15.02 41.34
N ASP A 88 2.89 -15.20 41.22
CA ASP A 88 3.54 -16.25 40.40
C ASP A 88 3.25 -16.18 38.87
N VAL A 89 3.19 -14.97 38.32
CA VAL A 89 2.88 -14.73 36.90
C VAL A 89 3.94 -15.30 35.93
N TRP A 90 5.16 -15.55 36.43
CA TRP A 90 6.32 -16.02 35.65
C TRP A 90 6.55 -17.54 35.73
N ILE A 91 5.73 -18.27 36.50
CA ILE A 91 5.86 -19.74 36.63
C ILE A 91 5.09 -20.38 35.47
N THR A 92 5.76 -20.83 34.42
CA THR A 92 5.19 -21.72 33.41
C THR A 92 5.52 -23.17 33.86
N ASN A 93 4.47 -24.01 33.95
CA ASN A 93 4.63 -25.43 34.27
C ASN A 93 5.62 -26.06 33.28
N SER A 94 6.78 -26.49 33.79
CA SER A 94 7.84 -27.17 33.02
C SER A 94 7.39 -28.54 32.41
N ASP A 95 6.22 -29.05 32.82
CA ASP A 95 5.74 -30.35 32.37
C ASP A 95 4.92 -30.34 31.07
N ALA A 96 4.49 -29.17 30.59
CA ALA A 96 3.71 -29.05 29.33
C ALA A 96 4.61 -28.96 28.07
N LEU A 97 5.89 -28.64 28.22
CA LEU A 97 6.82 -28.46 27.09
C LEU A 97 7.48 -29.77 26.63
N ASN A 98 7.49 -30.80 27.48
CA ASN A 98 8.05 -32.10 27.12
C ASN A 98 7.08 -33.06 26.38
N ALA A 99 5.78 -32.79 26.41
CA ALA A 99 4.78 -33.64 25.76
C ALA A 99 4.57 -33.39 24.26
N THR A 100 4.95 -32.20 23.78
CA THR A 100 4.71 -31.81 22.37
C THR A 100 5.93 -31.99 21.47
N PHE A 101 7.10 -32.25 22.03
CA PHE A 101 8.36 -32.38 21.29
C PHE A 101 8.76 -33.80 20.89
N ILE A 102 8.07 -34.83 21.43
CA ILE A 102 8.43 -36.27 21.22
C ILE A 102 7.52 -36.96 20.18
N SER A 103 6.42 -36.34 19.73
CA SER A 103 5.51 -37.01 18.79
C SER A 103 5.71 -36.70 17.30
N THR A 104 6.75 -35.95 16.91
CA THR A 104 7.01 -35.63 15.48
C THR A 104 8.39 -36.13 14.97
N VAL A 105 9.15 -36.87 15.75
CA VAL A 105 10.43 -37.46 15.31
C VAL A 105 10.39 -38.98 15.46
N SER A 106 9.51 -39.64 14.75
CA SER A 106 9.70 -41.05 14.39
C SER A 106 8.63 -41.47 13.41
N LEU A 107 8.90 -41.36 12.14
CA LEU A 107 8.47 -42.24 11.04
C LEU A 107 8.86 -41.56 9.71
N ASN A 108 10.02 -41.92 9.19
CA ASN A 108 10.25 -42.34 7.82
C ASN A 108 11.72 -42.14 7.42
N LEU A 109 12.50 -43.16 7.82
CA LEU A 109 13.73 -43.51 7.09
C LEU A 109 13.31 -44.33 5.86
N GLY A 110 13.46 -43.74 4.69
CA GLY A 110 13.40 -44.49 3.45
C GLY A 110 12.73 -43.76 2.31
N SER A 111 13.42 -42.85 1.65
CA SER A 111 13.51 -42.75 0.20
C SER A 111 14.21 -41.46 -0.27
N LYS A 112 15.31 -41.65 -1.00
CA LYS A 112 15.97 -40.79 -1.97
C LYS A 112 16.14 -39.28 -1.62
N ALA A 113 17.38 -38.95 -1.25
CA ALA A 113 17.89 -37.57 -1.24
C ALA A 113 17.66 -36.86 -2.58
N ASN A 114 16.61 -36.07 -2.65
CA ASN A 114 16.53 -35.01 -3.64
C ASN A 114 17.26 -33.77 -3.05
N SER A 115 18.38 -33.44 -3.66
CA SER A 115 19.14 -32.23 -3.33
C SER A 115 18.19 -31.03 -3.30
N LYS A 116 17.88 -30.46 -2.12
CA LYS A 116 17.20 -29.18 -1.98
C LYS A 116 18.03 -28.14 -2.72
N LYS A 117 17.53 -27.67 -3.86
CA LYS A 117 18.08 -26.50 -4.53
C LYS A 117 18.04 -25.36 -3.54
N GLN A 118 19.20 -24.92 -3.05
CA GLN A 118 19.31 -23.69 -2.28
C GLN A 118 18.84 -22.55 -3.18
N HIS A 119 17.70 -21.95 -2.85
CA HIS A 119 17.18 -20.79 -3.58
C HIS A 119 18.04 -19.57 -3.26
N PHE A 120 18.53 -18.92 -4.31
CA PHE A 120 19.37 -17.74 -4.19
C PHE A 120 18.53 -16.54 -3.70
N ILE A 121 18.91 -15.96 -2.56
CA ILE A 121 18.32 -14.71 -2.04
C ILE A 121 19.31 -13.58 -2.35
N PRO A 122 18.90 -12.57 -3.13
CA PRO A 122 19.76 -11.42 -3.37
C PRO A 122 19.96 -10.63 -2.07
N LYS A 123 21.21 -10.41 -1.66
CA LYS A 123 21.54 -9.56 -0.51
C LYS A 123 21.22 -8.08 -0.71
N ARG A 124 20.94 -7.65 -1.95
CA ARG A 124 20.56 -6.27 -2.34
C ARG A 124 19.45 -6.36 -3.39
N ASN A 125 18.50 -5.40 -3.34
CA ASN A 125 17.42 -5.26 -4.31
C ASN A 125 16.52 -6.51 -4.47
N ILE A 126 16.00 -7.03 -3.35
CA ILE A 126 15.09 -8.18 -3.34
C ILE A 126 13.83 -7.94 -4.21
N ASN A 127 13.41 -6.67 -4.34
CA ASN A 127 12.27 -6.24 -5.16
C ASN A 127 12.66 -5.87 -6.60
N LYS A 128 13.87 -6.29 -7.08
CA LYS A 128 14.28 -6.05 -8.46
C LYS A 128 13.34 -6.76 -9.42
N GLN A 129 12.82 -6.01 -10.37
CA GLN A 129 11.96 -6.51 -11.43
C GLN A 129 12.79 -7.01 -12.62
N ASN A 130 12.29 -8.06 -13.27
CA ASN A 130 12.81 -8.57 -14.54
C ASN A 130 12.24 -7.78 -15.74
N ALA A 131 12.51 -8.20 -16.97
CA ALA A 131 12.00 -7.55 -18.19
C ALA A 131 10.47 -7.55 -18.30
N LYS A 132 9.77 -8.46 -17.59
CA LYS A 132 8.31 -8.52 -17.51
C LYS A 132 7.74 -7.73 -16.31
N GLY A 133 8.60 -7.06 -15.54
CA GLY A 133 8.19 -6.40 -14.30
C GLY A 133 8.02 -7.35 -13.11
N GLU A 134 8.24 -8.66 -13.28
CA GLU A 134 8.07 -9.65 -12.21
C GLU A 134 9.23 -9.56 -11.21
N THR A 135 8.93 -9.60 -9.92
CA THR A 135 9.93 -9.82 -8.87
C THR A 135 10.14 -11.31 -8.64
N LEU A 136 11.15 -11.67 -7.84
CA LEU A 136 11.36 -13.06 -7.42
C LEU A 136 10.13 -13.62 -6.70
N LEU A 137 9.39 -12.76 -5.98
CA LEU A 137 8.17 -13.15 -5.27
C LEU A 137 7.06 -13.55 -6.27
N HIS A 138 6.84 -12.81 -7.37
CA HIS A 138 5.90 -13.21 -8.43
C HIS A 138 6.23 -14.58 -8.97
N THR A 139 7.49 -14.79 -9.37
CA THR A 139 7.92 -16.06 -9.95
C THR A 139 7.85 -17.23 -8.98
N ALA A 140 8.07 -17.00 -7.68
CA ALA A 140 7.94 -18.02 -6.64
C ALA A 140 6.47 -18.37 -6.40
N CYS A 141 5.57 -17.39 -6.39
CA CYS A 141 4.12 -17.60 -6.27
C CYS A 141 3.57 -18.39 -7.46
N ALA A 142 3.90 -17.99 -8.70
CA ALA A 142 3.46 -18.67 -9.91
C ALA A 142 3.95 -20.15 -10.00
N LYS A 143 5.09 -20.46 -9.37
CA LYS A 143 5.69 -21.81 -9.36
C LYS A 143 5.34 -22.66 -8.13
N ASN A 144 4.43 -22.20 -7.27
CA ASN A 144 4.04 -22.87 -6.02
C ASN A 144 5.23 -23.22 -5.11
N GLN A 145 6.20 -22.30 -4.98
CA GLN A 145 7.40 -22.50 -4.18
C GLN A 145 7.21 -21.92 -2.77
N GLU A 146 6.38 -22.54 -1.94
CA GLU A 146 5.97 -22.03 -0.63
C GLU A 146 7.16 -21.69 0.28
N ASP A 147 8.15 -22.59 0.42
CA ASP A 147 9.35 -22.37 1.25
C ASP A 147 10.14 -21.13 0.77
N TYR A 148 10.21 -20.94 -0.57
CA TYR A 148 10.91 -19.81 -1.14
C TYR A 148 10.11 -18.49 -0.98
N VAL A 149 8.78 -18.53 -1.13
CA VAL A 149 7.91 -17.39 -0.82
C VAL A 149 8.10 -16.95 0.62
N ARG A 150 8.07 -17.89 1.58
CA ARG A 150 8.31 -17.62 3.00
C ARG A 150 9.67 -16.96 3.23
N THR A 151 10.70 -17.46 2.58
CA THR A 151 12.07 -16.94 2.72
C THR A 151 12.21 -15.54 2.11
N LEU A 152 11.57 -15.28 0.96
CA LEU A 152 11.59 -13.97 0.32
C LEU A 152 10.83 -12.91 1.15
N LEU A 153 9.67 -13.29 1.70
CA LEU A 153 8.88 -12.41 2.58
C LEU A 153 9.66 -12.09 3.87
N ALA A 154 10.29 -13.10 4.50
CA ALA A 154 11.14 -12.90 5.66
C ALA A 154 12.38 -12.02 5.37
N ALA A 155 12.87 -12.01 4.12
CA ALA A 155 13.96 -11.16 3.67
C ALA A 155 13.50 -9.75 3.23
N GLY A 156 12.22 -9.38 3.41
CA GLY A 156 11.67 -8.06 3.12
C GLY A 156 11.19 -7.86 1.68
N ALA A 157 10.81 -8.92 0.97
CA ALA A 157 10.15 -8.77 -0.32
C ALA A 157 8.79 -8.09 -0.15
N ASN A 158 8.52 -7.07 -0.97
CA ASN A 158 7.25 -6.35 -0.95
C ASN A 158 6.15 -7.21 -1.64
N PRO A 159 5.09 -7.63 -0.90
CA PRO A 159 4.04 -8.48 -1.45
C PRO A 159 3.05 -7.74 -2.37
N ASN A 160 3.14 -6.39 -2.44
CA ASN A 160 2.22 -5.56 -3.20
C ASN A 160 2.84 -4.99 -4.49
N THR A 161 3.97 -5.51 -4.94
CA THR A 161 4.55 -5.11 -6.22
C THR A 161 3.66 -5.56 -7.38
N LYS A 162 3.55 -4.73 -8.42
CA LYS A 162 2.87 -5.09 -9.68
C LYS A 162 3.91 -5.38 -10.76
N ASP A 163 3.63 -6.36 -11.61
CA ASP A 163 4.39 -6.61 -12.83
C ASP A 163 3.95 -5.67 -13.98
N ASN A 164 4.50 -5.83 -15.19
CA ASN A 164 4.14 -5.00 -16.33
C ASN A 164 2.71 -5.27 -16.87
N ALA A 165 2.05 -6.33 -16.42
CA ALA A 165 0.67 -6.66 -16.72
C ALA A 165 -0.29 -6.29 -15.56
N ASP A 166 0.21 -5.52 -14.58
CA ASP A 166 -0.48 -5.10 -13.35
C ASP A 166 -0.85 -6.24 -12.39
N TRP A 167 -0.26 -7.43 -12.52
CA TRP A 167 -0.48 -8.52 -11.59
C TRP A 167 0.32 -8.35 -10.31
N THR A 168 -0.30 -8.68 -9.16
CA THR A 168 0.39 -8.78 -7.87
C THR A 168 0.74 -10.25 -7.57
N PRO A 169 1.72 -10.53 -6.69
CA PRO A 169 2.00 -11.90 -6.23
C PRO A 169 0.77 -12.62 -5.66
N LEU A 170 -0.12 -11.88 -4.99
CA LEU A 170 -1.37 -12.43 -4.46
C LEU A 170 -2.33 -12.86 -5.57
N GLN A 171 -2.50 -12.04 -6.61
CA GLN A 171 -3.36 -12.38 -7.75
C GLN A 171 -2.82 -13.60 -8.51
N GLU A 172 -1.51 -13.69 -8.69
CA GLU A 172 -0.88 -14.91 -9.25
C GLU A 172 -1.22 -16.15 -8.43
N ALA A 173 -1.04 -16.10 -7.10
CA ALA A 173 -1.32 -17.22 -6.23
C ALA A 173 -2.81 -17.62 -6.24
N VAL A 174 -3.73 -16.63 -6.26
CA VAL A 174 -5.18 -16.86 -6.35
C VAL A 174 -5.57 -17.49 -7.68
N ASN A 175 -5.02 -16.99 -8.79
CA ASN A 175 -5.31 -17.50 -10.13
C ASN A 175 -5.00 -18.99 -10.24
N TYR A 176 -3.86 -19.43 -9.69
CA TYR A 176 -3.47 -20.84 -9.67
C TYR A 176 -4.12 -21.67 -8.55
N GLY A 177 -4.74 -21.05 -7.53
CA GLY A 177 -5.39 -21.73 -6.41
C GLY A 177 -4.39 -22.23 -5.36
N PHE A 178 -3.33 -21.48 -5.10
CA PHE A 178 -2.32 -21.83 -4.10
C PHE A 178 -2.68 -21.22 -2.74
N THR A 179 -3.66 -21.81 -2.06
CA THR A 179 -4.25 -21.30 -0.81
C THR A 179 -3.21 -21.00 0.26
N ASN A 180 -2.21 -21.89 0.46
CA ASN A 180 -1.15 -21.68 1.46
C ASN A 180 -0.32 -20.43 1.14
N ILE A 181 0.03 -20.22 -0.14
CA ILE A 181 0.77 -19.03 -0.57
C ILE A 181 -0.08 -17.77 -0.40
N CYS A 182 -1.37 -17.82 -0.75
CA CYS A 182 -2.30 -16.72 -0.51
C CYS A 182 -2.34 -16.34 0.98
N GLN A 183 -2.41 -17.32 1.87
CA GLN A 183 -2.41 -17.09 3.30
C GLN A 183 -1.10 -16.44 3.76
N LEU A 184 0.06 -16.94 3.34
CA LEU A 184 1.36 -16.37 3.67
C LEU A 184 1.50 -14.92 3.21
N LEU A 185 1.06 -14.62 1.97
CA LEU A 185 1.11 -13.27 1.42
C LEU A 185 0.23 -12.31 2.23
N LEU A 186 -1.00 -12.72 2.55
CA LEU A 186 -1.94 -11.91 3.34
C LEU A 186 -1.46 -11.68 4.77
N GLU A 187 -0.89 -12.70 5.42
CA GLU A 187 -0.26 -12.59 6.75
C GLU A 187 0.94 -11.64 6.73
N CYS A 188 1.65 -11.54 5.61
CA CYS A 188 2.79 -10.64 5.41
C CYS A 188 2.42 -9.29 4.77
N GLY A 189 1.15 -8.86 4.83
CA GLY A 189 0.72 -7.54 4.45
C GLY A 189 0.39 -7.36 2.95
N ALA A 190 0.12 -8.45 2.21
CA ALA A 190 -0.48 -8.31 0.90
C ALA A 190 -1.89 -7.72 1.01
N SER A 191 -2.17 -6.66 0.26
CA SER A 191 -3.50 -6.05 0.24
C SER A 191 -4.42 -6.79 -0.74
N PRO A 192 -5.56 -7.33 -0.30
CA PRO A 192 -6.48 -8.06 -1.16
C PRO A 192 -7.25 -7.15 -2.15
N ASN A 193 -7.22 -5.83 -1.91
CA ASN A 193 -8.01 -4.86 -2.66
C ASN A 193 -7.21 -4.09 -3.72
N VAL A 194 -5.95 -4.42 -3.93
CA VAL A 194 -5.14 -3.81 -5.00
C VAL A 194 -5.74 -4.19 -6.36
N PRO A 195 -6.17 -3.22 -7.19
CA PRO A 195 -6.63 -3.50 -8.53
C PRO A 195 -5.45 -3.94 -9.42
N GLY A 196 -5.62 -5.03 -10.12
CA GLY A 196 -4.68 -5.53 -11.12
C GLY A 196 -5.15 -5.23 -12.53
N ARG A 197 -4.81 -6.14 -13.45
CA ARG A 197 -5.22 -6.04 -14.85
C ARG A 197 -6.74 -5.85 -14.98
N GLU A 198 -7.15 -4.91 -15.83
CA GLU A 198 -8.57 -4.57 -16.06
C GLU A 198 -9.31 -4.10 -14.79
N ASN A 199 -8.57 -3.53 -13.82
CA ASN A 199 -9.08 -3.11 -12.51
C ASN A 199 -9.67 -4.24 -11.66
N ARG A 200 -9.35 -5.51 -11.99
CA ARG A 200 -9.78 -6.67 -11.21
C ARG A 200 -8.97 -6.80 -9.93
N THR A 201 -9.65 -7.08 -8.82
CA THR A 201 -9.01 -7.46 -7.56
C THR A 201 -8.82 -8.97 -7.47
N ALA A 202 -8.02 -9.43 -6.53
CA ALA A 202 -7.86 -10.86 -6.27
C ALA A 202 -9.20 -11.60 -6.06
N LEU A 203 -10.23 -10.93 -5.53
CA LEU A 203 -11.57 -11.51 -5.34
C LEU A 203 -12.32 -11.69 -6.68
N HIS A 204 -12.09 -10.83 -7.69
CA HIS A 204 -12.61 -11.04 -9.04
C HIS A 204 -11.97 -12.27 -9.68
N ASP A 205 -10.65 -12.43 -9.54
CA ASP A 205 -9.92 -13.56 -10.10
C ASP A 205 -10.33 -14.88 -9.42
N ALA A 206 -10.54 -14.86 -8.10
CA ALA A 206 -11.09 -16.00 -7.36
C ALA A 206 -12.49 -16.40 -7.83
N ALA A 207 -13.37 -15.40 -8.04
CA ALA A 207 -14.75 -15.65 -8.52
C ALA A 207 -14.78 -16.19 -9.95
N MET A 208 -13.97 -15.64 -10.84
CA MET A 208 -13.88 -16.04 -12.25
C MET A 208 -13.35 -17.48 -12.40
N ASN A 209 -12.36 -17.86 -11.58
CA ASN A 209 -11.71 -19.17 -11.62
C ASN A 209 -12.32 -20.18 -10.63
N ASN A 210 -13.43 -19.84 -10.00
CA ASN A 210 -14.11 -20.68 -8.96
C ASN A 210 -13.17 -21.12 -7.83
N ARG A 211 -12.31 -20.23 -7.35
CA ARG A 211 -11.36 -20.48 -6.25
C ARG A 211 -12.02 -20.20 -4.90
N VAL A 212 -12.87 -21.14 -4.47
CA VAL A 212 -13.72 -20.97 -3.28
C VAL A 212 -12.92 -20.80 -1.99
N ALA A 213 -11.85 -21.60 -1.81
CA ALA A 213 -10.99 -21.51 -0.62
C ALA A 213 -10.28 -20.16 -0.52
N GLU A 214 -9.73 -19.69 -1.65
CA GLU A 214 -9.06 -18.40 -1.77
C GLU A 214 -10.06 -17.25 -1.57
N ALA A 215 -11.27 -17.34 -2.10
CA ALA A 215 -12.32 -16.32 -1.90
C ALA A 215 -12.69 -16.20 -0.41
N LYS A 216 -12.93 -17.29 0.29
CA LYS A 216 -13.17 -17.31 1.75
C LYS A 216 -12.00 -16.67 2.52
N LEU A 217 -10.78 -17.01 2.13
CA LEU A 217 -9.56 -16.46 2.72
C LEU A 217 -9.46 -14.94 2.47
N LEU A 218 -9.64 -14.49 1.24
CA LEU A 218 -9.61 -13.06 0.88
C LEU A 218 -10.65 -12.26 1.67
N LEU A 219 -11.89 -12.77 1.80
CA LEU A 219 -12.96 -12.13 2.57
C LEU A 219 -12.62 -12.04 4.06
N LYS A 220 -11.95 -13.07 4.63
CA LYS A 220 -11.43 -13.04 6.01
C LYS A 220 -10.41 -11.90 6.20
N TYR A 221 -9.65 -11.54 5.16
CA TYR A 221 -8.69 -10.43 5.16
C TYR A 221 -9.27 -9.14 4.57
N SER A 222 -10.57 -8.93 4.68
CA SER A 222 -11.27 -7.69 4.32
C SER A 222 -11.23 -7.34 2.83
N ALA A 223 -11.26 -8.35 1.95
CA ALA A 223 -11.50 -8.12 0.54
C ALA A 223 -12.90 -7.52 0.32
N LYS A 224 -12.97 -6.44 -0.46
CA LYS A 224 -14.24 -5.75 -0.77
C LYS A 224 -15.00 -6.48 -1.86
N ARG A 225 -16.30 -6.72 -1.62
CA ARG A 225 -17.22 -7.39 -2.57
C ARG A 225 -17.80 -6.46 -3.63
N ASP A 226 -17.78 -5.16 -3.38
CA ASP A 226 -18.48 -4.12 -4.15
C ASP A 226 -17.54 -3.30 -5.06
N VAL A 227 -16.33 -3.80 -5.31
CA VAL A 227 -15.39 -3.20 -6.27
C VAL A 227 -15.81 -3.56 -7.70
N TYR A 228 -15.70 -2.60 -8.61
CA TYR A 228 -16.01 -2.77 -10.03
C TYR A 228 -14.72 -2.88 -10.86
N ASP A 229 -14.73 -3.80 -11.83
CA ASP A 229 -13.69 -3.87 -12.86
C ASP A 229 -13.90 -2.80 -13.96
N ASN A 230 -13.04 -2.76 -14.98
CA ASN A 230 -13.16 -1.83 -16.10
C ASN A 230 -14.33 -2.12 -17.05
N GLN A 231 -15.07 -3.22 -16.84
CA GLN A 231 -16.31 -3.55 -17.54
C GLN A 231 -17.56 -3.24 -16.68
N GLY A 232 -17.37 -2.71 -15.47
CA GLY A 232 -18.44 -2.43 -14.51
C GLY A 232 -19.04 -3.67 -13.84
N ARG A 233 -18.28 -4.76 -13.75
CA ARG A 233 -18.72 -5.99 -13.10
C ARG A 233 -18.09 -6.09 -11.71
N LYS A 234 -18.86 -6.62 -10.76
CA LYS A 234 -18.39 -6.99 -9.43
C LYS A 234 -17.89 -8.44 -9.40
N PRO A 235 -17.14 -8.87 -8.39
CA PRO A 235 -16.75 -10.27 -8.23
C PRO A 235 -17.93 -11.25 -8.33
N ILE A 236 -19.08 -10.90 -7.76
CA ILE A 236 -20.30 -11.71 -7.80
C ILE A 236 -20.81 -11.93 -9.24
N ASP A 237 -20.60 -11.01 -10.16
CA ASP A 237 -21.06 -11.15 -11.55
C ASP A 237 -20.37 -12.28 -12.30
N TYR A 238 -19.13 -12.60 -11.91
CA TYR A 238 -18.35 -13.71 -12.43
C TYR A 238 -18.73 -15.06 -11.82
N SER A 239 -19.32 -15.06 -10.63
CA SER A 239 -19.68 -16.28 -9.90
C SER A 239 -21.00 -16.91 -10.36
N LYS A 240 -21.76 -16.28 -11.26
CA LYS A 240 -23.10 -16.77 -11.74
C LYS A 240 -23.13 -18.25 -12.14
N PRO A 241 -22.07 -18.82 -12.78
CA PRO A 241 -22.04 -20.26 -13.10
C PRO A 241 -21.78 -21.17 -11.89
N PHE A 242 -21.30 -20.62 -10.77
CA PHE A 242 -20.79 -21.36 -9.62
C PHE A 242 -21.60 -21.08 -8.36
N LYS A 243 -22.53 -21.99 -8.02
CA LYS A 243 -23.47 -21.79 -6.91
C LYS A 243 -22.79 -21.51 -5.56
N GLU A 244 -21.79 -22.30 -5.17
CA GLU A 244 -21.10 -22.10 -3.90
C GLU A 244 -20.38 -20.73 -3.82
N MET A 245 -19.70 -20.34 -4.90
CA MET A 245 -19.05 -19.02 -4.99
C MET A 245 -20.07 -17.89 -4.93
N TRP A 246 -21.20 -18.05 -5.64
CA TRP A 246 -22.31 -17.09 -5.60
C TRP A 246 -22.84 -16.91 -4.19
N ASP A 247 -23.10 -18.00 -3.46
CA ASP A 247 -23.64 -17.95 -2.11
C ASP A 247 -22.68 -17.22 -1.16
N ILE A 248 -21.37 -17.50 -1.23
CA ILE A 248 -20.33 -16.82 -0.43
C ILE A 248 -20.24 -15.31 -0.72
N LEU A 249 -20.32 -14.92 -1.98
CA LEU A 249 -20.22 -13.52 -2.37
C LEU A 249 -21.52 -12.73 -2.12
N LYS A 250 -22.67 -13.42 -2.07
CA LYS A 250 -23.97 -12.84 -1.77
C LYS A 250 -24.22 -12.68 -0.26
N GLU A 251 -23.64 -13.53 0.57
CA GLU A 251 -23.80 -13.42 2.03
C GLU A 251 -23.27 -12.06 2.50
N GLU A 252 -24.20 -11.14 2.75
CA GLU A 252 -23.97 -9.95 3.58
C GLU A 252 -23.87 -10.41 5.04
N ASN A 253 -22.85 -11.20 5.36
CA ASN A 253 -22.55 -11.42 6.75
C ASN A 253 -22.04 -10.10 7.31
N ASP A 254 -22.85 -9.47 8.13
CA ASP A 254 -22.50 -8.47 9.12
C ASP A 254 -21.39 -9.02 10.05
N LEU A 255 -20.20 -9.25 9.50
CA LEU A 255 -18.97 -9.40 10.29
C LEU A 255 -18.53 -8.05 10.89
N ASN A 256 -19.42 -7.05 10.91
CA ASN A 256 -19.28 -5.85 11.73
C ASN A 256 -19.45 -6.14 13.24
N GLY A 257 -19.63 -7.38 13.65
CA GLY A 257 -19.88 -7.78 15.03
C GLY A 257 -18.69 -8.30 15.83
N THR A 258 -17.57 -8.60 15.22
CA THR A 258 -16.31 -8.85 15.93
C THR A 258 -15.17 -8.39 15.04
N SER A 259 -14.83 -7.11 15.16
CA SER A 259 -13.49 -6.64 14.87
C SER A 259 -12.56 -7.29 15.91
N GLU A 260 -12.38 -8.61 15.84
CA GLU A 260 -11.10 -9.18 16.21
C GLU A 260 -10.14 -8.51 15.24
N LYS A 261 -9.45 -7.47 15.72
CA LYS A 261 -8.23 -6.98 15.12
C LYS A 261 -7.46 -8.24 14.78
N ILE A 262 -7.41 -8.59 13.48
CA ILE A 262 -6.52 -9.62 13.00
C ILE A 262 -5.17 -9.10 13.43
N VAL A 263 -4.69 -9.62 14.55
CA VAL A 263 -3.34 -9.40 15.01
C VAL A 263 -2.54 -9.97 13.85
N HIS A 264 -1.94 -9.08 13.07
CA HIS A 264 -0.91 -9.47 12.13
C HIS A 264 0.06 -10.31 12.95
N LEU A 265 -0.05 -11.64 12.82
CA LEU A 265 0.90 -12.56 13.42
C LEU A 265 2.23 -12.22 12.76
N ASN A 266 3.02 -11.49 13.49
CA ASN A 266 4.44 -11.25 13.35
C ASN A 266 5.13 -11.97 12.18
N CYS A 267 4.85 -11.58 10.93
CA CYS A 267 5.97 -11.18 10.10
C CYS A 267 6.45 -9.92 10.78
N THR A 268 7.52 -9.97 11.52
CA THR A 268 8.23 -8.83 12.06
C THR A 268 8.88 -8.07 10.90
N LEU A 269 8.06 -7.70 9.94
CA LEU A 269 8.29 -6.57 9.10
C LEU A 269 7.63 -5.43 9.85
N ASP A 270 8.44 -4.76 10.68
CA ASP A 270 8.15 -3.41 11.10
C ASP A 270 7.46 -2.72 9.94
N GLN A 271 6.22 -2.23 10.13
CA GLN A 271 5.61 -1.33 9.14
C GLN A 271 6.51 -0.11 8.92
N SER A 272 7.37 0.21 9.88
CA SER A 272 8.50 1.13 9.70
C SER A 272 9.43 0.67 8.57
N PHE A 273 9.64 -0.63 8.32
CA PHE A 273 10.54 -1.10 7.26
C PHE A 273 9.95 -0.94 5.85
N LEU A 274 8.63 -0.97 5.70
CA LEU A 274 7.95 -0.61 4.42
C LEU A 274 7.94 0.92 4.20
N ILE A 275 7.96 1.70 5.28
CA ILE A 275 8.04 3.17 5.24
C ILE A 275 9.50 3.64 5.07
N THR A 276 10.50 2.84 5.48
CA THR A 276 11.89 3.27 5.66
C THR A 276 12.77 3.29 4.41
N GLN A 277 12.25 3.11 3.19
CA GLN A 277 13.13 3.15 2.01
C GLN A 277 12.64 3.92 0.79
N SER A 278 11.67 4.80 0.91
CA SER A 278 11.58 5.89 -0.05
C SER A 278 12.47 7.02 0.46
N PRO A 279 13.66 7.25 -0.11
CA PRO A 279 14.45 8.40 0.31
C PRO A 279 13.59 9.64 0.12
N PHE A 280 13.48 10.48 1.15
CA PHE A 280 12.81 11.77 1.03
C PHE A 280 13.42 12.51 -0.16
N VAL A 281 12.65 12.70 -1.21
CA VAL A 281 13.01 13.55 -2.34
C VAL A 281 12.02 14.69 -2.36
N ILE A 282 12.48 15.85 -1.97
CA ILE A 282 11.63 17.02 -1.74
C ILE A 282 11.67 17.94 -2.95
N PHE A 283 10.50 18.45 -3.30
CA PHE A 283 10.34 19.55 -4.23
C PHE A 283 9.64 20.71 -3.52
N ALA A 284 10.17 21.91 -3.65
CA ALA A 284 9.59 23.12 -3.08
C ALA A 284 8.83 23.90 -4.15
N SER A 285 7.52 24.09 -3.95
CA SER A 285 6.69 24.90 -4.84
C SER A 285 6.36 26.25 -4.20
N ASN A 286 6.83 27.32 -4.81
CA ASN A 286 6.52 28.71 -4.44
C ASN A 286 6.75 29.09 -2.96
N LEU A 287 7.81 28.54 -2.34
CA LEU A 287 8.17 28.90 -0.97
C LEU A 287 8.78 30.30 -0.88
N LYS A 288 8.54 30.96 0.26
CA LYS A 288 9.22 32.18 0.65
C LYS A 288 10.73 31.98 0.77
N GLU A 289 11.52 33.00 0.52
CA GLU A 289 13.00 32.88 0.51
C GLU A 289 13.58 32.40 1.87
N ASP A 290 12.97 32.79 2.98
CA ASP A 290 13.43 32.33 4.29
C ASP A 290 13.16 30.83 4.48
N ASN A 291 11.97 30.35 4.09
CA ASN A 291 11.65 28.91 4.13
C ASN A 291 12.51 28.09 3.17
N LYS A 292 12.91 28.64 2.01
CA LYS A 292 13.88 28.00 1.10
C LYS A 292 15.26 27.84 1.74
N LYS A 293 15.74 28.87 2.48
CA LYS A 293 17.01 28.78 3.23
C LYS A 293 16.94 27.71 4.32
N CYS A 294 15.87 27.72 5.11
CA CYS A 294 15.63 26.69 6.14
C CYS A 294 15.57 25.30 5.52
N LEU A 295 14.84 25.12 4.41
CA LEU A 295 14.76 23.85 3.70
C LEU A 295 16.15 23.33 3.26
N ASN A 296 16.99 24.20 2.74
CA ASN A 296 18.35 23.81 2.34
C ASN A 296 19.22 23.39 3.55
N GLN A 297 19.10 24.09 4.68
CA GLN A 297 19.81 23.73 5.91
C GLN A 297 19.31 22.38 6.46
N MET A 298 18.00 22.17 6.51
CA MET A 298 17.37 20.92 6.92
C MET A 298 17.80 19.76 6.02
N ALA A 299 17.81 19.98 4.69
CA ALA A 299 18.24 18.97 3.73
C ALA A 299 19.70 18.55 3.92
N LEU A 300 20.60 19.49 4.27
CA LEU A 300 21.98 19.20 4.62
C LEU A 300 22.10 18.41 5.93
N LYS A 301 21.33 18.79 6.97
CA LYS A 301 21.30 18.11 8.27
C LYS A 301 20.90 16.63 8.12
N HIS A 302 19.82 16.37 7.42
CA HIS A 302 19.23 15.03 7.27
C HIS A 302 19.68 14.28 6.01
N LYS A 303 20.63 14.84 5.22
CA LYS A 303 21.15 14.25 3.96
C LYS A 303 20.02 13.92 2.96
N ILE A 304 19.02 14.82 2.87
CA ILE A 304 17.85 14.67 2.01
C ILE A 304 18.12 15.34 0.65
N LYS A 305 17.55 14.75 -0.39
CA LYS A 305 17.64 15.30 -1.74
C LYS A 305 16.52 16.33 -1.97
N VAL A 306 16.91 17.58 -2.25
CA VAL A 306 15.99 18.61 -2.74
C VAL A 306 16.17 18.75 -4.26
N THR A 307 15.08 18.81 -5.00
CA THR A 307 15.09 18.95 -6.46
C THR A 307 14.60 20.33 -6.88
N SER A 308 15.22 20.90 -7.91
CA SER A 308 14.84 22.20 -8.50
C SER A 308 13.69 22.10 -9.50
N ALA A 309 13.31 20.89 -9.91
CA ALA A 309 12.23 20.64 -10.86
C ALA A 309 11.41 19.44 -10.41
N PHE A 310 10.11 19.47 -10.70
CA PHE A 310 9.21 18.34 -10.42
C PHE A 310 9.59 17.15 -11.32
N ARG A 311 10.08 16.07 -10.70
CA ARG A 311 10.52 14.84 -11.37
C ARG A 311 9.79 13.63 -10.82
N SER A 312 9.87 12.51 -11.55
CA SER A 312 9.26 11.24 -11.13
C SER A 312 9.77 10.71 -9.79
N SER A 313 10.95 11.11 -9.36
CA SER A 313 11.53 10.73 -8.07
C SER A 313 11.02 11.55 -6.87
N VAL A 314 10.26 12.62 -7.08
CA VAL A 314 9.72 13.45 -5.99
C VAL A 314 8.71 12.64 -5.19
N THR A 315 8.88 12.65 -3.87
CA THR A 315 8.00 11.97 -2.91
C THR A 315 7.19 12.95 -2.08
N HIS A 316 7.78 14.12 -1.78
CA HIS A 316 7.18 15.15 -0.94
C HIS A 316 7.24 16.51 -1.64
N VAL A 317 6.14 17.22 -1.62
CA VAL A 317 6.02 18.60 -2.13
C VAL A 317 5.76 19.51 -0.95
N ILE A 318 6.55 20.58 -0.82
CA ILE A 318 6.36 21.56 0.24
C ILE A 318 5.82 22.84 -0.35
N VAL A 319 4.77 23.37 0.25
CA VAL A 319 4.04 24.55 -0.20
C VAL A 319 3.83 25.55 0.94
N GLU A 320 3.58 26.80 0.58
CA GLU A 320 3.03 27.77 1.54
C GLU A 320 1.53 27.54 1.68
N ALA A 321 1.05 27.46 2.91
CA ALA A 321 -0.36 27.36 3.23
C ALA A 321 -0.83 28.58 4.01
N ASN A 322 -2.13 28.87 3.96
CA ASN A 322 -2.75 29.91 4.75
C ASN A 322 -3.06 29.40 6.18
N SER A 323 -3.67 30.24 7.02
CA SER A 323 -4.05 29.92 8.41
C SER A 323 -5.05 28.76 8.54
N GLN A 324 -5.71 28.36 7.46
CA GLN A 324 -6.62 27.23 7.39
C GLN A 324 -5.93 25.97 6.85
N ASN A 325 -4.60 26.00 6.71
CA ASN A 325 -3.79 24.93 6.10
C ASN A 325 -4.20 24.60 4.64
N VAL A 326 -4.65 25.60 3.89
CA VAL A 326 -5.06 25.48 2.49
C VAL A 326 -4.08 26.26 1.61
N THR A 327 -3.69 25.70 0.46
CA THR A 327 -2.86 26.36 -0.54
C THR A 327 -3.64 26.66 -1.82
N LYS A 328 -3.06 27.48 -2.71
CA LYS A 328 -3.61 27.73 -4.04
C LYS A 328 -3.28 26.58 -4.98
N LEU A 329 -4.20 26.31 -5.91
CA LEU A 329 -3.91 25.36 -6.99
C LEU A 329 -2.78 25.92 -7.85
N SER A 330 -1.77 25.11 -8.08
CA SER A 330 -0.66 25.40 -8.98
C SER A 330 -0.37 24.18 -9.86
N TYR A 331 0.42 24.37 -10.92
CA TYR A 331 0.84 23.25 -11.76
C TYR A 331 1.52 22.12 -10.96
N ASP A 332 2.39 22.50 -10.03
CA ASP A 332 3.13 21.53 -9.21
C ASP A 332 2.20 20.77 -8.24
N VAL A 333 1.21 21.45 -7.67
CA VAL A 333 0.21 20.84 -6.79
C VAL A 333 -0.67 19.87 -7.58
N MET A 334 -1.08 20.24 -8.81
CA MET A 334 -1.82 19.31 -9.69
C MET A 334 -0.98 18.07 -10.02
N MET A 335 0.30 18.23 -10.32
CA MET A 335 1.22 17.12 -10.55
C MET A 335 1.34 16.22 -9.31
N ALA A 336 1.39 16.82 -8.11
CA ALA A 336 1.45 16.10 -6.85
C ALA A 336 0.16 15.29 -6.59
N PHE A 337 -1.02 15.84 -6.88
CA PHE A 337 -2.29 15.11 -6.79
C PHE A 337 -2.31 13.89 -7.71
N LEU A 338 -1.97 14.09 -8.98
CA LEU A 338 -1.99 13.01 -9.96
C LEU A 338 -1.03 11.87 -9.62
N ARG A 339 0.04 12.16 -8.89
CA ARG A 339 1.01 11.17 -8.40
C ARG A 339 0.67 10.60 -7.04
N GLY A 340 -0.14 11.29 -6.24
CA GLY A 340 -0.38 10.97 -4.84
C GLY A 340 0.82 11.22 -3.94
N ASN A 341 1.59 12.29 -4.21
CA ASN A 341 2.68 12.72 -3.36
C ASN A 341 2.15 13.31 -2.05
N TRP A 342 2.96 13.26 -1.00
CA TRP A 342 2.75 14.07 0.18
C TRP A 342 2.84 15.55 -0.17
N ILE A 343 1.88 16.35 0.29
CA ILE A 343 1.90 17.81 0.14
C ILE A 343 1.86 18.40 1.53
N LEU A 344 3.01 18.93 1.96
CA LEU A 344 3.21 19.41 3.32
C LEU A 344 3.28 20.94 3.33
N ASN A 345 2.80 21.54 4.42
CA ASN A 345 2.97 22.95 4.64
C ASN A 345 4.42 23.28 5.05
N SER A 346 4.81 24.56 4.90
CA SER A 346 6.18 25.01 5.19
C SER A 346 6.56 24.94 6.68
N GLU A 347 5.59 24.80 7.60
CA GLU A 347 5.84 24.65 9.04
C GLU A 347 6.59 23.34 9.34
N TRP A 348 6.36 22.30 8.53
CA TRP A 348 7.09 21.05 8.61
C TRP A 348 8.62 21.24 8.59
N ILE A 349 9.13 22.19 7.80
CA ILE A 349 10.56 22.45 7.67
C ILE A 349 11.16 22.86 9.03
N HIS A 350 10.46 23.71 9.76
CA HIS A 350 10.96 24.24 11.04
C HIS A 350 11.04 23.16 12.09
N LEU A 351 10.00 22.32 12.20
CA LEU A 351 10.01 21.22 13.15
C LEU A 351 11.07 20.15 12.75
N ALA A 352 11.22 19.89 11.45
CA ALA A 352 12.24 18.97 10.94
C ALA A 352 13.66 19.42 11.27
N MET A 353 13.90 20.72 11.39
CA MET A 353 15.20 21.27 11.82
C MET A 353 15.54 20.89 13.27
N ASP A 354 14.55 20.78 14.16
CA ASP A 354 14.76 20.50 15.58
C ASP A 354 14.91 19.01 15.88
N LEU A 355 14.43 18.14 15.00
CA LEU A 355 14.50 16.68 15.18
C LEU A 355 15.82 16.09 14.70
N ASP A 356 16.25 15.00 15.32
CA ASP A 356 17.39 14.20 14.90
C ASP A 356 17.01 13.11 13.88
N ASP A 357 15.79 12.57 13.99
CA ASP A 357 15.25 11.56 13.08
C ASP A 357 13.87 11.97 12.55
N LEU A 358 13.76 12.13 11.23
CA LEU A 358 12.52 12.50 10.56
C LEU A 358 11.49 11.36 10.50
N LEU A 359 11.91 10.12 10.69
CA LEU A 359 11.02 8.96 10.68
C LEU A 359 10.09 8.93 11.89
N THR A 360 10.42 9.67 12.95
CA THR A 360 9.57 9.78 14.14
C THR A 360 8.43 10.78 13.99
N MET A 361 8.42 11.55 12.90
CA MET A 361 7.45 12.61 12.67
C MET A 361 6.19 12.08 11.98
N ASP A 362 5.03 12.40 12.54
CA ASP A 362 3.76 12.16 11.88
C ASP A 362 3.51 13.20 10.77
N LEU A 363 3.64 12.78 9.52
CA LEU A 363 3.47 13.64 8.35
C LEU A 363 2.02 14.11 8.17
N GLU A 364 1.03 13.38 8.68
CA GLU A 364 -0.40 13.75 8.53
C GLU A 364 -0.71 15.08 9.23
N LEU A 365 0.04 15.45 10.27
CA LEU A 365 -0.12 16.73 10.97
C LEU A 365 0.25 17.93 10.11
N PHE A 366 1.11 17.74 9.12
CA PHE A 366 1.63 18.79 8.25
C PHE A 366 1.07 18.71 6.83
N GLU A 367 0.29 17.68 6.52
CA GLU A 367 -0.38 17.56 5.23
C GLU A 367 -1.38 18.72 5.08
N ILE A 368 -1.36 19.40 3.93
CA ILE A 368 -2.31 20.49 3.67
C ILE A 368 -3.74 19.97 3.64
N SER A 369 -4.68 20.76 4.18
CA SER A 369 -6.10 20.39 4.20
C SER A 369 -6.74 20.44 2.82
N GLY A 370 -6.29 21.36 1.97
CA GLY A 370 -6.87 21.55 0.63
C GLY A 370 -6.01 22.37 -0.32
N ALA A 371 -6.37 22.34 -1.63
CA ALA A 371 -5.73 23.17 -2.65
C ALA A 371 -6.65 23.42 -3.87
N PRO A 372 -7.65 24.27 -3.80
CA PRO A 372 -8.29 24.85 -2.62
C PRO A 372 -9.33 23.92 -1.96
N VAL A 373 -9.74 22.81 -2.63
CA VAL A 373 -10.79 21.91 -2.16
C VAL A 373 -10.26 21.05 -1.00
N GLU A 374 -10.98 21.08 0.10
CA GLU A 374 -10.63 20.36 1.31
C GLU A 374 -10.71 18.83 1.13
N GLY A 375 -9.78 18.09 1.77
CA GLY A 375 -9.71 16.63 1.76
C GLY A 375 -9.08 16.02 0.50
N ILE A 376 -8.82 16.81 -0.55
CA ILE A 376 -8.28 16.30 -1.82
C ILE A 376 -6.82 15.85 -1.72
N PRO A 377 -5.91 16.56 -1.06
CA PRO A 377 -4.53 16.09 -0.89
C PRO A 377 -4.47 14.67 -0.29
N LYS A 378 -5.16 14.48 0.82
CA LYS A 378 -5.26 13.17 1.49
C LYS A 378 -5.89 12.11 0.59
N LYS A 379 -7.01 12.42 -0.08
CA LYS A 379 -7.69 11.50 -1.03
C LYS A 379 -6.75 11.05 -2.15
N ALA A 380 -6.00 11.96 -2.74
CA ALA A 380 -5.06 11.66 -3.83
C ALA A 380 -3.91 10.77 -3.34
N ARG A 381 -3.35 11.07 -2.17
CA ARG A 381 -2.30 10.28 -1.52
C ARG A 381 -2.78 8.87 -1.18
N GLU A 382 -3.94 8.75 -0.53
CA GLU A 382 -4.53 7.44 -0.19
C GLU A 382 -4.83 6.60 -1.43
N ASN A 383 -5.28 7.24 -2.52
CA ASN A 383 -5.46 6.55 -3.81
C ASN A 383 -4.16 5.89 -4.28
N ALA A 384 -3.04 6.61 -4.22
CA ALA A 384 -1.74 6.07 -4.61
C ALA A 384 -1.21 5.02 -3.62
N GLN A 385 -1.39 5.22 -2.31
CA GLN A 385 -1.00 4.25 -1.28
C GLN A 385 -1.76 2.91 -1.44
N ASN A 386 -3.04 2.97 -1.78
CA ASN A 386 -3.86 1.80 -2.07
C ASN A 386 -3.56 1.21 -3.46
N GLN A 387 -2.60 1.78 -4.20
CA GLN A 387 -2.24 1.37 -5.57
C GLN A 387 -3.43 1.36 -6.55
N ASN A 388 -4.43 2.20 -6.29
CA ASN A 388 -5.55 2.36 -7.20
C ASN A 388 -5.11 3.02 -8.51
N PRO A 389 -5.83 2.81 -9.61
CA PRO A 389 -5.62 3.52 -10.86
C PRO A 389 -5.58 5.04 -10.66
N ARG A 390 -4.73 5.71 -11.42
CA ARG A 390 -4.65 7.17 -11.38
C ARG A 390 -5.88 7.79 -12.02
N LEU A 391 -6.05 9.09 -11.81
CA LEU A 391 -7.28 9.81 -12.15
C LEU A 391 -7.76 9.63 -13.59
N PHE A 392 -6.84 9.58 -14.56
CA PHE A 392 -7.15 9.50 -15.98
C PHE A 392 -6.87 8.12 -16.59
N ASP A 393 -6.74 7.10 -15.73
CA ASP A 393 -6.58 5.73 -16.23
C ASP A 393 -7.72 5.36 -17.19
N GLN A 394 -7.40 4.69 -18.31
CA GLN A 394 -8.32 4.35 -19.39
C GLN A 394 -8.92 5.56 -20.13
N CYS A 395 -8.44 6.78 -19.91
CA CYS A 395 -8.95 7.99 -20.59
C CYS A 395 -8.00 8.42 -21.71
N HIS A 396 -8.58 8.80 -22.85
CA HIS A 396 -7.87 9.23 -24.05
C HIS A 396 -8.23 10.70 -24.35
N PHE A 397 -7.23 11.54 -24.45
CA PHE A 397 -7.41 12.99 -24.61
C PHE A 397 -6.85 13.46 -25.93
N TYR A 398 -7.62 14.28 -26.64
CA TYR A 398 -7.15 15.07 -27.76
C TYR A 398 -7.29 16.54 -27.41
N PHE A 399 -6.23 17.32 -27.59
CA PHE A 399 -6.22 18.75 -27.33
C PHE A 399 -6.46 19.52 -28.64
N ALA A 400 -7.67 20.03 -28.83
CA ALA A 400 -8.01 20.95 -29.91
C ALA A 400 -7.54 22.37 -29.55
N LEU A 401 -6.25 22.53 -29.28
CA LEU A 401 -5.63 23.75 -28.77
C LEU A 401 -4.46 24.18 -29.66
N GLN A 402 -4.13 25.48 -29.66
CA GLN A 402 -2.98 25.99 -30.39
C GLN A 402 -1.67 25.67 -29.70
N PRO A 403 -0.72 24.94 -30.33
CA PRO A 403 0.47 24.38 -29.67
C PRO A 403 1.40 25.42 -29.02
N LYS A 404 1.44 26.66 -29.57
CA LYS A 404 2.35 27.70 -29.09
C LYS A 404 1.71 28.69 -28.11
N GLU A 405 0.45 28.48 -27.80
CA GLU A 405 -0.32 29.40 -26.98
C GLU A 405 -0.24 29.02 -25.49
N THR A 406 -0.47 30.03 -24.67
CA THR A 406 -0.55 29.90 -23.21
C THR A 406 -1.99 30.16 -22.78
N TYR A 407 -2.46 29.28 -21.93
CA TYR A 407 -3.81 29.26 -21.38
C TYR A 407 -3.78 29.64 -19.91
N TYR A 408 -4.70 30.45 -19.47
CA TYR A 408 -4.84 30.86 -18.07
C TYR A 408 -6.15 30.31 -17.53
N ILE A 409 -6.07 29.47 -16.52
CA ILE A 409 -7.23 28.97 -15.79
C ILE A 409 -7.06 29.42 -14.34
N SER A 410 -7.95 30.29 -13.90
CA SER A 410 -7.77 31.00 -12.62
C SER A 410 -6.41 31.74 -12.59
N GLU A 411 -5.53 31.34 -11.67
CA GLU A 411 -4.17 31.90 -11.54
C GLU A 411 -3.09 30.99 -12.17
N VAL A 412 -3.48 29.84 -12.75
CA VAL A 412 -2.52 28.86 -13.29
C VAL A 412 -2.27 29.11 -14.77
N GLN A 413 -1.01 29.26 -15.11
CA GLN A 413 -0.53 29.37 -16.49
C GLN A 413 -0.20 27.97 -17.04
N LEU A 414 -0.81 27.60 -18.17
CA LEU A 414 -0.71 26.27 -18.77
C LEU A 414 -0.34 26.38 -20.24
N THR A 415 0.57 25.52 -20.68
CA THR A 415 0.88 25.29 -22.10
C THR A 415 0.35 23.93 -22.50
N VAL A 416 0.22 23.65 -23.80
CA VAL A 416 -0.20 22.33 -24.29
C VAL A 416 0.75 21.24 -23.78
N GLU A 417 2.05 21.51 -23.71
CA GLU A 417 3.04 20.56 -23.14
C GLU A 417 2.76 20.26 -21.66
N SER A 418 2.42 21.30 -20.87
CA SER A 418 2.11 21.09 -19.45
C SER A 418 0.82 20.28 -19.27
N LEU A 419 -0.19 20.48 -20.12
CA LEU A 419 -1.43 19.71 -20.14
C LEU A 419 -1.18 18.24 -20.52
N ILE A 420 -0.35 18.00 -21.53
CA ILE A 420 0.06 16.64 -21.92
C ILE A 420 0.75 15.94 -20.73
N ARG A 421 1.62 16.65 -20.02
CA ARG A 421 2.28 16.09 -18.83
C ARG A 421 1.30 15.76 -17.71
N LEU A 422 0.33 16.64 -17.45
CA LEU A 422 -0.72 16.38 -16.44
C LEU A 422 -1.53 15.14 -16.79
N VAL A 423 -1.99 15.01 -18.05
CA VAL A 423 -2.75 13.84 -18.49
C VAL A 423 -1.91 12.55 -18.36
N ASN A 424 -0.68 12.57 -18.84
CA ASN A 424 0.23 11.41 -18.74
C ASN A 424 0.51 11.04 -17.28
N GLU A 425 0.68 12.03 -16.41
CA GLU A 425 0.90 11.78 -14.99
C GLU A 425 -0.34 11.19 -14.31
N GLY A 426 -1.52 11.51 -14.80
CA GLY A 426 -2.78 10.88 -14.41
C GLY A 426 -3.02 9.50 -15.03
N SER A 427 -2.06 8.91 -15.74
CA SER A 427 -2.16 7.67 -16.53
C SER A 427 -3.14 7.75 -17.72
N GLY A 428 -3.48 8.95 -18.17
CA GLY A 428 -4.24 9.16 -19.39
C GLY A 428 -3.35 9.06 -20.64
N THR A 429 -3.96 8.77 -21.77
CA THR A 429 -3.29 8.73 -23.07
C THR A 429 -3.60 9.97 -23.87
N VAL A 430 -2.58 10.65 -24.41
CA VAL A 430 -2.79 11.81 -25.29
C VAL A 430 -2.71 11.38 -26.76
N LEU A 431 -3.75 11.69 -27.50
CA LEU A 431 -3.89 11.37 -28.91
C LEU A 431 -3.23 12.45 -29.78
N SER A 432 -2.52 12.02 -30.83
CA SER A 432 -1.89 12.91 -31.81
C SER A 432 -2.87 13.44 -32.86
N ARG A 433 -4.04 12.81 -33.01
CA ARG A 433 -5.10 13.16 -33.97
C ARG A 433 -6.44 13.16 -33.29
N GLU A 434 -7.37 13.95 -33.83
CA GLU A 434 -8.76 13.95 -33.38
C GLU A 434 -9.36 12.55 -33.57
N PRO A 435 -9.96 11.95 -32.53
CA PRO A 435 -10.57 10.63 -32.62
C PRO A 435 -11.87 10.70 -33.43
N ASN A 436 -12.03 9.75 -34.35
CA ASN A 436 -13.28 9.57 -35.08
C ASN A 436 -14.20 8.62 -34.27
N PRO A 437 -15.43 9.05 -33.91
CA PRO A 437 -16.35 8.21 -33.15
C PRO A 437 -16.66 6.84 -33.78
N GLU A 438 -16.64 6.75 -35.11
CA GLU A 438 -16.95 5.53 -35.83
C GLU A 438 -15.84 4.46 -35.72
N ASP A 439 -14.61 4.90 -35.47
CA ASP A 439 -13.45 4.02 -35.34
C ASP A 439 -13.33 3.40 -33.95
N ILE A 440 -14.06 3.93 -32.95
CA ILE A 440 -14.02 3.46 -31.57
C ILE A 440 -14.90 2.22 -31.41
N LYS A 441 -14.26 1.06 -31.31
CA LYS A 441 -14.95 -0.21 -31.14
C LYS A 441 -15.65 -0.31 -29.80
N ARG A 442 -16.80 -0.97 -29.76
CA ARG A 442 -17.55 -1.19 -28.50
C ARG A 442 -16.74 -1.97 -27.45
N GLU A 443 -15.85 -2.83 -27.91
CA GLU A 443 -14.97 -3.66 -27.05
C GLU A 443 -13.88 -2.82 -26.35
N GLU A 444 -13.57 -1.64 -26.89
CA GLU A 444 -12.60 -0.69 -26.34
C GLU A 444 -13.23 0.30 -25.35
N GLN A 445 -14.57 0.25 -25.20
CA GLN A 445 -15.30 1.11 -24.25
C GLN A 445 -15.21 0.54 -22.85
N THR A 446 -14.21 0.98 -22.11
CA THR A 446 -14.02 0.65 -20.70
C THR A 446 -14.70 1.67 -19.80
N ILE A 447 -14.81 1.35 -18.53
CA ILE A 447 -15.35 2.26 -17.52
C ILE A 447 -14.19 2.81 -16.70
N PRO A 448 -14.01 4.14 -16.64
CA PRO A 448 -12.97 4.73 -15.82
C PRO A 448 -13.16 4.38 -14.32
N PHE A 449 -12.08 3.99 -13.65
CA PHE A 449 -12.10 3.50 -12.27
C PHE A 449 -12.82 4.45 -11.30
N HIS A 450 -12.54 5.76 -11.39
CA HIS A 450 -13.06 6.76 -10.45
C HIS A 450 -14.56 7.02 -10.52
N ILE A 451 -15.25 6.48 -11.53
CA ILE A 451 -16.72 6.58 -11.70
C ILE A 451 -17.39 5.21 -11.88
N ALA A 452 -16.65 4.13 -11.73
CA ALA A 452 -17.17 2.77 -11.96
C ALA A 452 -18.32 2.38 -11.03
N ASN A 453 -18.38 2.99 -9.84
CA ASN A 453 -19.47 2.82 -8.88
C ASN A 453 -20.71 3.70 -9.13
N GLN A 454 -20.73 4.50 -10.21
CA GLN A 454 -21.77 5.47 -10.55
C GLN A 454 -22.36 5.21 -11.95
N PRO A 455 -23.19 4.17 -12.15
CA PRO A 455 -23.71 3.82 -13.47
C PRO A 455 -24.57 4.92 -14.15
N SER A 456 -25.13 5.82 -13.35
CA SER A 456 -25.91 6.99 -13.84
C SER A 456 -25.03 8.18 -14.25
N HIS A 457 -23.72 8.12 -14.04
CA HIS A 457 -22.82 9.22 -14.36
C HIS A 457 -22.71 9.40 -15.88
N PRO A 458 -22.81 10.61 -16.44
CA PRO A 458 -22.76 10.86 -17.89
C PRO A 458 -21.47 10.39 -18.57
N LEU A 459 -20.38 10.21 -17.80
CA LEU A 459 -19.10 9.75 -18.29
C LEU A 459 -18.86 8.24 -18.02
N TYR A 460 -19.86 7.49 -17.56
CA TYR A 460 -19.71 6.10 -17.13
C TYR A 460 -19.07 5.19 -18.20
N LYS A 461 -19.35 5.42 -19.49
CA LYS A 461 -18.75 4.71 -20.62
C LYS A 461 -17.93 5.62 -21.54
N CYS A 462 -17.58 6.82 -21.05
CA CYS A 462 -16.86 7.80 -21.83
C CYS A 462 -15.36 7.70 -21.51
N THR A 463 -14.59 7.31 -22.50
CA THR A 463 -13.12 7.20 -22.39
C THR A 463 -12.38 8.14 -23.33
N TYR A 464 -13.07 8.78 -24.28
CA TYR A 464 -12.46 9.72 -25.22
C TYR A 464 -12.94 11.15 -24.97
N TYR A 465 -11.99 12.08 -24.87
CA TYR A 465 -12.23 13.49 -24.56
C TYR A 465 -11.52 14.40 -25.53
N ILE A 466 -12.26 15.30 -26.15
CA ILE A 466 -11.71 16.39 -26.97
C ILE A 466 -11.75 17.66 -26.12
N ILE A 467 -10.58 18.20 -25.80
CA ILE A 467 -10.44 19.36 -24.92
C ILE A 467 -10.20 20.62 -25.75
N TYR A 468 -10.98 21.66 -25.47
CA TYR A 468 -10.93 22.92 -26.19
C TYR A 468 -11.10 24.14 -25.25
N VAL A 469 -10.85 25.35 -25.73
CA VAL A 469 -11.14 26.59 -24.99
C VAL A 469 -12.29 27.31 -25.67
N PRO A 470 -13.45 27.49 -24.99
CA PRO A 470 -14.60 28.17 -25.53
C PRO A 470 -14.27 29.60 -25.99
N GLY A 471 -14.80 29.98 -27.16
CA GLY A 471 -14.61 31.34 -27.75
C GLY A 471 -13.23 31.60 -28.35
N ARG A 472 -12.28 30.65 -28.23
CA ARG A 472 -10.92 30.78 -28.75
C ARG A 472 -10.51 29.61 -29.67
N ASP A 473 -10.55 28.41 -29.18
CA ASP A 473 -10.13 27.21 -29.91
C ASP A 473 -11.33 26.27 -30.08
N GLU A 474 -12.30 26.69 -30.88
CA GLU A 474 -13.53 25.92 -31.10
C GLU A 474 -13.29 24.78 -32.12
N PRO A 475 -13.55 23.52 -31.76
CA PRO A 475 -13.47 22.40 -32.68
C PRO A 475 -14.60 22.47 -33.73
N ARG A 476 -14.39 21.94 -34.92
CA ARG A 476 -15.38 21.94 -36.01
C ARG A 476 -16.66 21.19 -35.62
N VAL A 477 -16.50 20.10 -34.87
CA VAL A 477 -17.60 19.25 -34.40
C VAL A 477 -17.46 19.08 -32.90
N LYS A 478 -18.58 19.25 -32.19
CA LYS A 478 -18.68 18.97 -30.75
C LYS A 478 -19.45 17.67 -30.54
N TYR A 479 -18.79 16.68 -29.99
CA TYR A 479 -19.37 15.38 -29.72
C TYR A 479 -19.97 15.31 -28.32
N ASN A 480 -21.15 14.71 -28.20
CA ASN A 480 -21.80 14.39 -26.94
C ASN A 480 -22.36 12.95 -26.99
N MET A 481 -21.49 11.99 -27.31
CA MET A 481 -21.83 10.57 -27.37
C MET A 481 -21.44 9.87 -26.07
N PRO A 482 -21.99 8.67 -25.77
CA PRO A 482 -21.64 7.92 -24.55
C PRO A 482 -20.15 7.64 -24.38
N HIS A 483 -19.39 7.46 -25.46
CA HIS A 483 -17.99 7.06 -25.47
C HIS A 483 -17.01 8.18 -25.79
N ILE A 484 -17.50 9.31 -26.34
CA ILE A 484 -16.68 10.47 -26.68
C ILE A 484 -17.42 11.79 -26.36
N LYS A 485 -16.71 12.71 -25.74
CA LYS A 485 -17.25 14.05 -25.41
C LYS A 485 -16.25 15.14 -25.74
N THR A 486 -16.79 16.28 -26.18
CA THR A 486 -16.02 17.50 -26.36
C THR A 486 -16.29 18.41 -25.17
N LEU A 487 -15.24 18.68 -24.38
CA LEU A 487 -15.34 19.37 -23.10
C LEU A 487 -14.34 20.54 -22.99
N PRO A 488 -14.68 21.61 -22.28
CA PRO A 488 -13.78 22.75 -22.12
C PRO A 488 -12.57 22.40 -21.24
N LEU A 489 -11.46 23.09 -21.45
CA LEU A 489 -10.23 22.94 -20.66
C LEU A 489 -10.46 23.10 -19.15
N MET A 490 -11.39 23.98 -18.76
CA MET A 490 -11.78 24.17 -17.35
C MET A 490 -12.23 22.85 -16.71
N TRP A 491 -12.99 22.01 -17.43
CA TRP A 491 -13.45 20.71 -16.93
C TRP A 491 -12.27 19.80 -16.56
N LEU A 492 -11.22 19.75 -17.38
CA LEU A 492 -10.03 18.94 -17.11
C LEU A 492 -9.33 19.39 -15.82
N ILE A 493 -9.18 20.70 -15.64
CA ILE A 493 -8.53 21.25 -14.45
C ILE A 493 -9.36 21.00 -13.19
N GLU A 494 -10.68 21.18 -13.26
CA GLU A 494 -11.56 20.88 -12.13
C GLU A 494 -11.61 19.38 -11.78
N CYS A 495 -11.46 18.48 -12.77
CA CYS A 495 -11.30 17.06 -12.48
C CYS A 495 -10.06 16.79 -11.62
N ILE A 496 -8.95 17.46 -11.89
CA ILE A 496 -7.72 17.34 -11.09
C ILE A 496 -7.93 17.97 -9.72
N GLU A 497 -8.50 19.18 -9.67
CA GLU A 497 -8.77 19.91 -8.43
C GLU A 497 -9.64 19.13 -7.44
N LYS A 498 -10.64 18.39 -7.93
CA LYS A 498 -11.57 17.57 -7.12
C LYS A 498 -11.16 16.10 -7.05
N PHE A 499 -10.08 15.73 -7.72
CA PHE A 499 -9.57 14.37 -7.86
C PHE A 499 -10.69 13.38 -8.19
N THR A 500 -11.47 13.67 -9.24
CA THR A 500 -12.58 12.85 -9.76
C THR A 500 -12.96 13.29 -11.16
N LEU A 501 -13.52 12.40 -11.98
CA LEU A 501 -14.12 12.78 -13.27
C LEU A 501 -15.47 13.43 -13.01
N ILE A 502 -15.58 14.75 -13.25
CA ILE A 502 -16.75 15.53 -12.87
C ILE A 502 -17.83 15.39 -13.93
N ASN A 503 -19.08 15.38 -13.47
CA ASN A 503 -20.24 15.43 -14.36
C ASN A 503 -20.26 16.76 -15.16
N PRO A 504 -20.11 16.73 -16.49
CA PRO A 504 -20.06 17.94 -17.31
C PRO A 504 -21.40 18.68 -17.44
N SER A 505 -22.51 18.11 -16.97
CA SER A 505 -23.85 18.74 -17.07
C SER A 505 -23.92 20.09 -16.38
N TYR A 506 -23.15 20.33 -15.32
CA TYR A 506 -23.15 21.61 -14.60
C TYR A 506 -22.52 22.77 -15.41
N LEU A 507 -21.78 22.44 -16.47
CA LEU A 507 -21.24 23.45 -17.43
C LEU A 507 -22.23 23.84 -18.50
N GLY A 508 -23.46 23.33 -18.46
CA GLY A 508 -24.48 23.59 -19.49
C GLY A 508 -24.16 22.93 -20.83
N LEU A 509 -23.34 21.89 -20.86
CA LEU A 509 -22.82 21.28 -22.08
C LEU A 509 -23.48 19.95 -22.45
N LEU A 510 -24.46 19.49 -21.67
CA LEU A 510 -25.20 18.23 -21.88
C LEU A 510 -26.69 18.51 -22.05
#